data_9d13894032cf751a53165f839256c2a0
#
_entry.id   9d13894032cf751a53165f839256c2a0
#
_cell.length_a   1.000
_cell.length_b   1.000
_cell.length_c   1.000
_cell.angle_alpha   90.00
_cell.angle_beta   90.00
_cell.angle_gamma   90.00
#
_symmetry.space_group_name_H-M   'P 1'
#
loop_
_entity.id
_entity.type
_entity.pdbx_description
1 polymer ?
#
loop_
_entity_poly.entity_id
_entity_poly.type
_entity_poly.pdbx_seq_one_letter_code
_entity_poly.pdbx_strand_id
1 'polypeptide(L)'
;MSAGKITSKTRQAYKFIDAHRDEFSIQMMCRLLGVARAGYYAWREHPISDRAQEDARLLRLIRASFTASHGIYGAPRVFLDLREHGEACSKHRVARLMRVNGLHALHGYRIRHIPAPKPHVLIPNLLQRQFSVSRPNEAWVTDITYIRTWQGWLYLAVVLDLFSRRIVGWAVRPTIHRELVLDAVMKAVRSRRPRKTLIHSDQGSQYGSDAWRRFCKDNHLEPSMSRRANCWDNAVAESFFSSLKKERIKKRIYVNRDVATSDISDYIDGFYNPTRRHSHLGGVSPDEFEAAHRHPRSGVH
;
A
#
# COMPACT_ATOMS: atom_id res chain seq x y z
N MET A 1 -28.93 18.46 -27.95
CA MET A 1 -30.10 17.84 -27.27
C MET A 1 -29.56 16.94 -26.15
N SER A 2 -29.89 17.28 -24.88
CA SER A 2 -29.38 16.58 -23.71
C SER A 2 -29.99 15.17 -23.61
N ALA A 3 -29.19 14.13 -23.71
CA ALA A 3 -29.63 12.77 -23.46
C ALA A 3 -30.03 12.64 -22.00
N GLY A 4 -31.31 12.71 -21.70
CA GLY A 4 -31.85 12.60 -20.33
C GLY A 4 -31.46 11.28 -19.71
N LYS A 5 -30.99 11.32 -18.46
CA LYS A 5 -30.69 10.10 -17.65
C LYS A 5 -31.95 9.23 -17.61
N ILE A 6 -31.90 8.05 -18.25
CA ILE A 6 -32.95 7.04 -18.09
C ILE A 6 -32.96 6.59 -16.64
N THR A 7 -34.01 6.94 -15.89
CA THR A 7 -34.19 6.55 -14.50
C THR A 7 -34.58 5.06 -14.41
N SER A 8 -34.44 4.45 -13.22
CA SER A 8 -34.89 3.07 -12.98
C SER A 8 -36.37 2.86 -13.36
N LYS A 9 -37.23 3.84 -13.04
CA LYS A 9 -38.66 3.82 -13.38
C LYS A 9 -38.87 3.85 -14.90
N THR A 10 -38.15 4.74 -15.61
CA THR A 10 -38.23 4.84 -17.10
C THR A 10 -37.81 3.53 -17.79
N ARG A 11 -36.78 2.87 -17.26
CA ARG A 11 -36.32 1.58 -17.78
C ARG A 11 -37.32 0.45 -17.56
N GLN A 12 -37.98 0.44 -16.40
CA GLN A 12 -39.08 -0.50 -16.13
C GLN A 12 -40.27 -0.27 -17.08
N ALA A 13 -40.65 0.99 -17.33
CA ALA A 13 -41.68 1.34 -18.30
C ALA A 13 -41.29 0.85 -19.69
N TYR A 14 -40.08 1.04 -20.17
CA TYR A 14 -39.62 0.54 -21.47
C TYR A 14 -39.68 -0.98 -21.57
N LYS A 15 -39.27 -1.71 -20.52
CA LYS A 15 -39.38 -3.17 -20.46
C LYS A 15 -40.84 -3.64 -20.56
N PHE A 16 -41.74 -2.95 -19.84
CA PHE A 16 -43.17 -3.23 -19.92
C PHE A 16 -43.73 -3.00 -21.33
N ILE A 17 -43.38 -1.87 -21.94
CA ILE A 17 -43.80 -1.57 -23.31
C ILE A 17 -43.28 -2.63 -24.30
N ASP A 18 -42.06 -3.07 -24.16
CA ASP A 18 -41.45 -4.09 -25.04
C ASP A 18 -42.13 -5.45 -24.89
N ALA A 19 -42.48 -5.83 -23.65
CA ALA A 19 -43.19 -7.08 -23.38
C ALA A 19 -44.62 -7.13 -23.92
N HIS A 20 -45.30 -5.97 -24.07
CA HIS A 20 -46.69 -5.90 -24.49
C HIS A 20 -46.89 -5.20 -25.84
N ARG A 21 -45.82 -5.04 -26.64
CA ARG A 21 -45.87 -4.31 -27.93
C ARG A 21 -46.73 -4.94 -29.01
N ASP A 22 -46.96 -6.24 -28.88
CA ASP A 22 -47.77 -7.01 -29.84
C ASP A 22 -49.27 -6.98 -29.44
N GLU A 23 -49.57 -6.59 -28.18
CA GLU A 23 -50.94 -6.50 -27.64
C GLU A 23 -51.50 -5.07 -27.71
N PHE A 24 -50.64 -4.05 -27.47
CA PHE A 24 -51.05 -2.66 -27.35
C PHE A 24 -50.17 -1.71 -28.15
N SER A 25 -50.80 -0.61 -28.62
CA SER A 25 -50.07 0.44 -29.30
C SER A 25 -48.96 1.06 -28.46
N ILE A 26 -47.72 1.04 -28.95
CA ILE A 26 -46.54 1.64 -28.28
C ILE A 26 -46.78 3.12 -27.95
N GLN A 27 -47.47 3.87 -28.84
CA GLN A 27 -47.80 5.27 -28.61
C GLN A 27 -48.72 5.45 -27.41
N MET A 28 -49.75 4.60 -27.27
CA MET A 28 -50.68 4.63 -26.15
C MET A 28 -49.98 4.31 -24.85
N MET A 29 -49.19 3.23 -24.81
CA MET A 29 -48.42 2.83 -23.61
C MET A 29 -47.42 3.90 -23.18
N CYS A 30 -46.71 4.52 -24.12
CA CYS A 30 -45.80 5.62 -23.82
C CYS A 30 -46.50 6.81 -23.16
N ARG A 31 -47.70 7.16 -23.66
CA ARG A 31 -48.53 8.24 -23.09
C ARG A 31 -48.97 7.91 -21.68
N LEU A 32 -49.48 6.70 -21.45
CA LEU A 32 -49.98 6.27 -20.13
C LEU A 32 -48.87 6.16 -19.11
N LEU A 33 -47.67 5.70 -19.49
CA LEU A 33 -46.53 5.54 -18.61
C LEU A 33 -45.67 6.81 -18.48
N GLY A 34 -46.04 7.89 -19.15
CA GLY A 34 -45.35 9.18 -19.10
C GLY A 34 -43.90 9.13 -19.62
N VAL A 35 -43.66 8.32 -20.68
CA VAL A 35 -42.32 8.19 -21.28
C VAL A 35 -42.32 8.58 -22.74
N ALA A 36 -41.18 9.12 -23.22
CA ALA A 36 -41.05 9.53 -24.61
C ALA A 36 -40.91 8.31 -25.55
N ARG A 37 -41.70 8.28 -26.65
CA ARG A 37 -41.63 7.24 -27.67
C ARG A 37 -40.26 7.11 -28.30
N ALA A 38 -39.62 8.24 -28.65
CA ALA A 38 -38.25 8.25 -29.18
C ALA A 38 -37.25 7.63 -28.21
N GLY A 39 -37.42 7.86 -26.88
CA GLY A 39 -36.61 7.26 -25.86
C GLY A 39 -36.76 5.75 -25.74
N TYR A 40 -37.98 5.22 -25.96
CA TYR A 40 -38.23 3.78 -26.03
C TYR A 40 -37.50 3.12 -27.20
N TYR A 41 -37.59 3.68 -28.40
CA TYR A 41 -36.92 3.12 -29.60
C TYR A 41 -35.39 3.18 -29.44
N ALA A 42 -34.84 4.30 -28.97
CA ALA A 42 -33.42 4.41 -28.69
C ALA A 42 -32.95 3.39 -27.62
N TRP A 43 -33.77 3.15 -26.58
CA TRP A 43 -33.46 2.12 -25.58
C TRP A 43 -33.53 0.70 -26.15
N ARG A 44 -34.47 0.45 -27.09
CA ARG A 44 -34.62 -0.86 -27.73
C ARG A 44 -33.46 -1.19 -28.68
N GLU A 45 -32.94 -0.19 -29.38
CA GLU A 45 -31.73 -0.34 -30.22
C GLU A 45 -30.47 -0.51 -29.35
N HIS A 46 -30.37 0.27 -28.29
CA HIS A 46 -29.23 0.25 -27.36
C HIS A 46 -29.68 0.04 -25.91
N PRO A 47 -30.03 -1.20 -25.51
CA PRO A 47 -30.57 -1.49 -24.17
C PRO A 47 -29.57 -1.17 -23.03
N ILE A 48 -28.30 -1.19 -23.36
CA ILE A 48 -27.19 -0.84 -22.46
C ILE A 48 -26.58 0.46 -22.98
N SER A 49 -26.67 1.54 -22.21
CA SER A 49 -26.04 2.81 -22.57
C SER A 49 -24.53 2.69 -22.68
N ASP A 50 -23.89 3.48 -23.55
CA ASP A 50 -22.44 3.54 -23.72
C ASP A 50 -21.71 3.75 -22.39
N ARG A 51 -22.31 4.59 -21.52
CA ARG A 51 -21.79 4.80 -20.17
C ARG A 51 -21.81 3.51 -19.32
N ALA A 52 -22.85 2.68 -19.45
CA ALA A 52 -22.95 1.43 -18.70
C ALA A 52 -21.99 0.37 -19.27
N GLN A 53 -21.79 0.34 -20.58
CA GLN A 53 -20.80 -0.52 -21.22
C GLN A 53 -19.38 -0.12 -20.78
N GLU A 54 -19.09 1.17 -20.79
CA GLU A 54 -17.80 1.71 -20.36
C GLU A 54 -17.58 1.54 -18.85
N ASP A 55 -18.62 1.66 -18.00
CA ASP A 55 -18.55 1.33 -16.58
C ASP A 55 -18.24 -0.16 -16.36
N ALA A 56 -18.81 -1.04 -17.19
CA ALA A 56 -18.53 -2.49 -17.10
C ALA A 56 -17.09 -2.82 -17.55
N ARG A 57 -16.60 -2.16 -18.62
CA ARG A 57 -15.21 -2.27 -19.07
C ARG A 57 -14.24 -1.82 -17.98
N LEU A 58 -14.47 -0.62 -17.46
CA LEU A 58 -13.63 -0.02 -16.42
C LEU A 58 -13.65 -0.84 -15.12
N LEU A 59 -14.79 -1.44 -14.76
CA LEU A 59 -14.90 -2.31 -13.59
C LEU A 59 -14.02 -3.56 -13.71
N ARG A 60 -13.84 -4.13 -14.89
CA ARG A 60 -12.93 -5.26 -15.11
C ARG A 60 -11.48 -4.86 -14.77
N LEU A 61 -11.04 -3.70 -15.24
CA LEU A 61 -9.69 -3.18 -14.94
C LEU A 61 -9.51 -2.83 -13.46
N ILE A 62 -10.54 -2.23 -12.84
CA ILE A 62 -10.57 -1.97 -11.39
C ILE A 62 -10.41 -3.28 -10.60
N ARG A 63 -11.12 -4.34 -10.98
CA ARG A 63 -11.01 -5.66 -10.33
C ARG A 63 -9.62 -6.27 -10.52
N ALA A 64 -9.03 -6.15 -11.70
CA ALA A 64 -7.68 -6.62 -11.98
C ALA A 64 -6.64 -5.94 -11.05
N SER A 65 -6.64 -4.61 -10.98
CA SER A 65 -5.76 -3.84 -10.08
C SER A 65 -6.02 -4.17 -8.60
N PHE A 66 -7.29 -4.28 -8.18
CA PHE A 66 -7.66 -4.64 -6.81
C PHE A 66 -7.18 -6.05 -6.43
N THR A 67 -7.30 -7.03 -7.33
CA THR A 67 -6.83 -8.40 -7.12
C THR A 67 -5.31 -8.48 -7.11
N ALA A 68 -4.63 -7.82 -8.06
CA ALA A 68 -3.18 -7.75 -8.13
C ALA A 68 -2.56 -7.15 -6.85
N SER A 69 -3.26 -6.19 -6.23
CA SER A 69 -2.87 -5.63 -4.93
C SER A 69 -3.35 -6.45 -3.72
N HIS A 70 -3.84 -7.68 -3.89
CA HIS A 70 -4.38 -8.52 -2.83
C HIS A 70 -5.50 -7.85 -2.00
N GLY A 71 -6.30 -6.99 -2.61
CA GLY A 71 -7.35 -6.24 -1.93
C GLY A 71 -6.85 -5.08 -1.05
N ILE A 72 -5.60 -4.68 -1.18
CA ILE A 72 -4.97 -3.62 -0.40
C ILE A 72 -5.32 -2.23 -0.96
N TYR A 73 -5.42 -2.10 -2.29
CA TYR A 73 -5.61 -0.81 -2.93
C TYR A 73 -7.05 -0.32 -2.81
N GLY A 74 -7.22 0.89 -2.25
CA GLY A 74 -8.46 1.66 -2.34
C GLY A 74 -8.50 2.50 -3.62
N ALA A 75 -9.62 3.18 -3.84
CA ALA A 75 -9.86 3.98 -5.04
C ALA A 75 -8.73 4.94 -5.46
N PRO A 76 -7.98 5.61 -4.54
CA PRO A 76 -6.87 6.46 -4.95
C PRO A 76 -5.74 5.72 -5.65
N ARG A 77 -5.33 4.55 -5.14
CA ARG A 77 -4.25 3.74 -5.73
C ARG A 77 -4.69 3.02 -7.00
N VAL A 78 -5.89 2.45 -7.00
CA VAL A 78 -6.50 1.86 -8.21
C VAL A 78 -6.62 2.91 -9.32
N PHE A 79 -6.99 4.15 -9.00
CA PHE A 79 -7.03 5.24 -9.97
C PHE A 79 -5.63 5.54 -10.57
N LEU A 80 -4.57 5.50 -9.76
CA LEU A 80 -3.19 5.69 -10.26
C LEU A 80 -2.78 4.56 -11.21
N ASP A 81 -3.09 3.30 -10.87
CA ASP A 81 -2.84 2.15 -11.75
C ASP A 81 -3.52 2.32 -13.10
N LEU A 82 -4.82 2.66 -13.09
CA LEU A 82 -5.57 2.87 -14.32
C LEU A 82 -4.99 4.00 -15.18
N ARG A 83 -4.56 5.09 -14.55
CA ARG A 83 -3.91 6.22 -15.23
C ARG A 83 -2.60 5.82 -15.91
N GLU A 84 -1.78 5.00 -15.27
CA GLU A 84 -0.53 4.50 -15.85
C GLU A 84 -0.78 3.56 -17.04
N HIS A 85 -1.89 2.82 -17.02
CA HIS A 85 -2.32 2.01 -18.17
C HIS A 85 -3.07 2.82 -19.24
N GLY A 86 -3.01 4.16 -19.17
CA GLY A 86 -3.59 5.05 -20.19
C GLY A 86 -5.10 5.28 -20.07
N GLU A 87 -5.75 4.84 -18.98
CA GLU A 87 -7.20 4.98 -18.83
C GLU A 87 -7.63 6.40 -18.47
N ALA A 88 -8.48 7.00 -19.29
CA ALA A 88 -9.08 8.32 -19.07
C ALA A 88 -10.33 8.20 -18.19
N CYS A 89 -10.15 8.14 -16.88
CA CYS A 89 -11.26 8.09 -15.91
C CYS A 89 -11.03 9.05 -14.75
N SER A 90 -12.10 9.39 -14.01
CA SER A 90 -11.96 10.20 -12.79
C SER A 90 -11.85 9.33 -11.54
N LYS A 91 -11.12 9.82 -10.51
CA LYS A 91 -11.03 9.16 -9.20
C LYS A 91 -12.42 8.91 -8.58
N HIS A 92 -13.36 9.84 -8.77
CA HIS A 92 -14.73 9.69 -8.27
C HIS A 92 -15.49 8.55 -8.97
N ARG A 93 -15.26 8.35 -10.29
CA ARG A 93 -15.86 7.24 -11.03
C ARG A 93 -15.33 5.90 -10.53
N VAL A 94 -14.02 5.78 -10.33
CA VAL A 94 -13.40 4.60 -9.73
C VAL A 94 -13.96 4.32 -8.33
N ALA A 95 -14.02 5.33 -7.45
CA ALA A 95 -14.55 5.19 -6.09
C ALA A 95 -16.02 4.74 -6.09
N ARG A 96 -16.84 5.27 -7.00
CA ARG A 96 -18.25 4.87 -7.16
C ARG A 96 -18.36 3.41 -7.60
N LEU A 97 -17.60 3.00 -8.61
CA LEU A 97 -17.63 1.63 -9.13
C LEU A 97 -17.15 0.62 -8.08
N MET A 98 -16.08 0.93 -7.37
CA MET A 98 -15.61 0.09 -6.27
C MET A 98 -16.67 -0.06 -5.17
N ARG A 99 -17.28 1.04 -4.72
CA ARG A 99 -18.31 1.02 -3.67
C ARG A 99 -19.53 0.20 -4.07
N VAL A 100 -20.06 0.43 -5.28
CA VAL A 100 -21.25 -0.29 -5.78
C VAL A 100 -21.01 -1.79 -5.92
N ASN A 101 -19.76 -2.19 -6.18
CA ASN A 101 -19.38 -3.59 -6.35
C ASN A 101 -18.74 -4.22 -5.09
N GLY A 102 -18.82 -3.57 -3.93
CA GLY A 102 -18.32 -4.12 -2.66
C GLY A 102 -16.80 -4.27 -2.59
N LEU A 103 -16.04 -3.55 -3.43
CA LEU A 103 -14.59 -3.57 -3.42
C LEU A 103 -14.05 -2.60 -2.37
N HIS A 104 -13.73 -3.11 -1.19
CA HIS A 104 -13.26 -2.33 -0.05
C HIS A 104 -11.81 -2.68 0.27
N ALA A 105 -10.93 -1.67 0.31
CA ALA A 105 -9.56 -1.85 0.77
C ALA A 105 -9.51 -2.34 2.22
N LEU A 106 -8.48 -3.11 2.56
CA LEU A 106 -8.25 -3.57 3.92
C LEU A 106 -8.02 -2.38 4.87
N HIS A 107 -8.88 -2.24 5.88
CA HIS A 107 -8.76 -1.20 6.90
C HIS A 107 -8.15 -1.79 8.18
N GLY A 108 -7.19 -1.08 8.77
CA GLY A 108 -6.58 -1.49 10.03
C GLY A 108 -7.23 -0.82 11.24
N TYR A 109 -7.11 -1.45 12.43
CA TYR A 109 -7.53 -0.87 13.71
C TYR A 109 -6.43 0.03 14.31
N ARG A 110 -6.82 1.00 15.17
CA ARG A 110 -5.89 1.72 16.04
C ARG A 110 -5.28 0.75 17.07
N ILE A 111 -3.97 0.80 17.26
CA ILE A 111 -3.24 0.03 18.27
C ILE A 111 -3.04 0.93 19.49
N ARG A 112 -3.29 0.42 20.71
CA ARG A 112 -2.86 1.07 21.95
C ARG A 112 -1.36 0.86 22.13
N HIS A 113 -0.66 1.92 22.50
CA HIS A 113 0.79 1.91 22.77
C HIS A 113 1.05 1.23 24.13
N ILE A 114 2.01 0.30 24.18
CA ILE A 114 2.52 -0.30 25.42
C ILE A 114 3.95 0.25 25.63
N PRO A 115 4.26 0.82 26.81
CA PRO A 115 5.60 1.35 27.09
C PRO A 115 6.67 0.27 27.10
N ALA A 116 7.84 0.55 26.54
CA ALA A 116 9.01 -0.34 26.51
C ALA A 116 9.94 -0.14 27.72
N PRO A 117 10.73 -1.17 28.13
CA PRO A 117 11.71 -1.06 29.22
C PRO A 117 12.89 -0.14 28.90
N LYS A 118 13.60 0.34 29.94
CA LYS A 118 14.66 1.35 29.86
C LYS A 118 15.99 0.78 29.33
N PRO A 119 16.67 1.44 28.37
CA PRO A 119 18.03 1.08 27.94
C PRO A 119 19.10 1.62 28.91
N HIS A 120 20.26 0.94 28.93
CA HIS A 120 21.39 1.29 29.79
C HIS A 120 22.40 2.29 29.21
N VAL A 121 22.37 2.56 27.91
CA VAL A 121 23.32 3.46 27.20
C VAL A 121 22.57 4.44 26.31
N LEU A 122 22.93 5.73 26.39
CA LEU A 122 22.37 6.80 25.59
C LEU A 122 23.25 7.07 24.35
N ILE A 123 22.76 6.76 23.17
CA ILE A 123 23.31 7.24 21.90
C ILE A 123 22.52 8.50 21.52
N PRO A 124 23.18 9.59 21.07
CA PRO A 124 22.47 10.83 20.74
C PRO A 124 21.50 10.65 19.56
N ASN A 125 20.40 11.42 19.55
CA ASN A 125 19.48 11.48 18.44
C ASN A 125 20.05 12.43 17.36
N LEU A 126 20.74 11.88 16.39
CA LEU A 126 21.31 12.63 15.27
C LEU A 126 20.29 12.85 14.15
N LEU A 127 19.28 11.98 14.03
CA LEU A 127 18.26 12.09 12.99
C LEU A 127 17.33 13.29 13.18
N GLN A 128 17.03 13.66 14.45
CA GLN A 128 16.21 14.83 14.82
C GLN A 128 14.90 14.96 14.03
N ARG A 129 14.26 13.84 13.66
CA ARG A 129 13.05 13.76 12.81
C ARG A 129 13.23 14.28 11.38
N GLN A 130 14.44 14.39 10.90
CA GLN A 130 14.71 14.71 9.50
C GLN A 130 14.50 13.46 8.63
N PHE A 131 13.22 13.11 8.39
CA PHE A 131 12.83 11.92 7.61
C PHE A 131 12.87 12.14 6.11
N SER A 132 13.20 13.35 5.65
CA SER A 132 13.40 13.65 4.24
C SER A 132 14.88 13.82 3.99
N VAL A 133 15.47 12.87 3.28
CA VAL A 133 16.88 12.83 2.89
C VAL A 133 16.99 12.97 1.38
N SER A 134 18.14 13.44 0.90
CA SER A 134 18.32 13.85 -0.49
C SER A 134 18.76 12.71 -1.42
N ARG A 135 19.33 11.64 -0.87
CA ARG A 135 19.92 10.54 -1.64
C ARG A 135 19.77 9.18 -0.93
N PRO A 136 19.85 8.08 -1.68
CA PRO A 136 19.86 6.73 -1.10
C PRO A 136 21.04 6.55 -0.15
N ASN A 137 20.80 5.74 0.89
CA ASN A 137 21.81 5.37 1.91
C ASN A 137 22.38 6.56 2.72
N GLU A 138 21.71 7.70 2.75
CA GLU A 138 22.05 8.80 3.64
C GLU A 138 21.63 8.50 5.08
N ALA A 139 20.41 8.03 5.28
CA ALA A 139 19.92 7.58 6.57
C ALA A 139 19.00 6.37 6.45
N TRP A 140 19.24 5.40 7.32
CA TRP A 140 18.41 4.22 7.51
C TRP A 140 17.71 4.27 8.86
N VAL A 141 16.50 3.69 8.93
CA VAL A 141 15.83 3.42 10.19
C VAL A 141 15.70 1.91 10.39
N THR A 142 15.87 1.45 11.62
CA THR A 142 15.73 0.04 11.98
C THR A 142 14.79 -0.11 13.16
N ASP A 143 13.99 -1.16 13.14
CA ASP A 143 13.05 -1.45 14.22
C ASP A 143 12.66 -2.93 14.18
N ILE A 144 12.04 -3.41 15.26
CA ILE A 144 11.66 -4.81 15.47
C ILE A 144 10.15 -4.90 15.69
N THR A 145 9.52 -5.89 15.06
CA THR A 145 8.14 -6.27 15.39
C THR A 145 8.03 -7.76 15.65
N TYR A 146 6.90 -8.20 16.17
CA TYR A 146 6.61 -9.60 16.46
C TYR A 146 5.38 -10.08 15.68
N ILE A 147 5.41 -11.37 15.33
CA ILE A 147 4.42 -12.05 14.54
C ILE A 147 4.00 -13.32 15.27
N ARG A 148 2.70 -13.59 15.32
CA ARG A 148 2.17 -14.73 16.04
C ARG A 148 2.11 -15.97 15.15
N THR A 149 2.67 -17.08 15.63
CA THR A 149 2.54 -18.40 15.03
C THR A 149 2.06 -19.42 16.06
N TRP A 150 1.57 -20.57 15.64
CA TRP A 150 1.25 -21.67 16.58
C TRP A 150 2.49 -22.25 17.26
N GLN A 151 3.68 -22.07 16.67
CA GLN A 151 4.96 -22.41 17.27
C GLN A 151 5.51 -21.33 18.23
N GLY A 152 4.73 -20.31 18.58
CA GLY A 152 5.12 -19.17 19.40
C GLY A 152 5.46 -17.93 18.56
N TRP A 153 6.20 -17.00 19.17
CA TRP A 153 6.54 -15.73 18.53
C TRP A 153 7.64 -15.89 17.47
N LEU A 154 7.53 -15.13 16.42
CA LEU A 154 8.56 -14.85 15.43
C LEU A 154 8.82 -13.35 15.42
N TYR A 155 10.07 -12.96 15.55
CA TYR A 155 10.49 -11.56 15.55
C TYR A 155 11.06 -11.19 14.20
N LEU A 156 10.67 -10.02 13.70
CA LEU A 156 11.13 -9.46 12.43
C LEU A 156 11.85 -8.15 12.71
N ALA A 157 13.14 -8.07 12.36
CA ALA A 157 13.87 -6.81 12.25
C ALA A 157 13.91 -6.34 10.81
N VAL A 158 13.78 -5.04 10.59
CA VAL A 158 13.88 -4.42 9.27
C VAL A 158 14.85 -3.25 9.29
N VAL A 159 15.46 -2.98 8.14
CA VAL A 159 16.22 -1.78 7.85
C VAL A 159 15.58 -1.10 6.66
N LEU A 160 15.15 0.14 6.82
CA LEU A 160 14.43 0.92 5.82
C LEU A 160 15.26 2.16 5.44
N ASP A 161 15.45 2.39 4.15
CA ASP A 161 16.08 3.59 3.63
C ASP A 161 15.10 4.77 3.65
N LEU A 162 15.45 5.86 4.32
CA LEU A 162 14.58 7.04 4.42
C LEU A 162 14.34 7.74 3.10
N PHE A 163 15.25 7.61 2.13
CA PHE A 163 15.10 8.23 0.82
C PHE A 163 13.92 7.64 0.04
N SER A 164 13.91 6.33 -0.10
CA SER A 164 12.96 5.62 -0.95
C SER A 164 11.88 4.86 -0.20
N ARG A 165 11.97 4.81 1.13
CA ARG A 165 11.12 3.92 1.96
C ARG A 165 11.32 2.44 1.65
N ARG A 166 12.35 2.08 0.94
CA ARG A 166 12.70 0.70 0.59
C ARG A 166 13.21 -0.06 1.80
N ILE A 167 12.75 -1.29 1.97
CA ILE A 167 13.36 -2.22 2.93
C ILE A 167 14.64 -2.75 2.29
N VAL A 168 15.77 -2.34 2.83
CA VAL A 168 17.11 -2.67 2.31
C VAL A 168 17.73 -3.87 3.00
N GLY A 169 17.19 -4.26 4.15
CA GLY A 169 17.56 -5.47 4.88
C GLY A 169 16.47 -5.88 5.86
N TRP A 170 16.30 -7.17 6.05
CA TRP A 170 15.38 -7.73 7.03
C TRP A 170 15.83 -9.13 7.47
N ALA A 171 15.48 -9.50 8.68
CA ALA A 171 15.73 -10.83 9.23
C ALA A 171 14.61 -11.25 10.18
N VAL A 172 14.42 -12.56 10.34
CA VAL A 172 13.49 -13.14 11.29
C VAL A 172 14.19 -14.14 12.21
N ARG A 173 13.79 -14.17 13.49
CA ARG A 173 14.28 -15.15 14.47
C ARG A 173 13.19 -15.50 15.48
N PRO A 174 13.24 -16.69 16.12
CA PRO A 174 12.30 -17.07 17.16
C PRO A 174 12.48 -16.29 18.48
N THR A 175 13.58 -15.58 18.61
CA THR A 175 13.97 -14.84 19.83
C THR A 175 14.41 -13.41 19.49
N ILE A 176 14.16 -12.47 20.42
CA ILE A 176 14.51 -11.06 20.26
C ILE A 176 15.92 -10.79 20.82
N HIS A 177 16.94 -11.35 20.20
CA HIS A 177 18.34 -11.10 20.59
C HIS A 177 19.02 -10.14 19.59
N ARG A 178 20.20 -9.62 19.96
CA ARG A 178 20.99 -8.70 19.12
C ARG A 178 21.31 -9.26 17.73
N GLU A 179 21.48 -10.57 17.62
CA GLU A 179 21.76 -11.26 16.37
C GLU A 179 20.67 -11.05 15.30
N LEU A 180 19.41 -10.88 15.73
CA LEU A 180 18.31 -10.56 14.84
C LEU A 180 18.54 -9.23 14.08
N VAL A 181 18.95 -8.21 14.83
CA VAL A 181 19.24 -6.87 14.26
C VAL A 181 20.50 -6.92 13.40
N LEU A 182 21.56 -7.57 13.90
CA LEU A 182 22.81 -7.68 13.16
C LEU A 182 22.61 -8.38 11.82
N ASP A 183 21.79 -9.44 11.75
CA ASP A 183 21.46 -10.14 10.51
C ASP A 183 20.72 -9.21 9.51
N ALA A 184 19.73 -8.46 9.98
CA ALA A 184 18.99 -7.53 9.15
C ALA A 184 19.90 -6.42 8.59
N VAL A 185 20.73 -5.83 9.45
CA VAL A 185 21.65 -4.75 9.05
C VAL A 185 22.76 -5.29 8.16
N MET A 186 23.29 -6.49 8.41
CA MET A 186 24.29 -7.10 7.54
C MET A 186 23.77 -7.33 6.13
N LYS A 187 22.49 -7.76 5.98
CA LYS A 187 21.85 -7.84 4.65
C LYS A 187 21.80 -6.47 3.96
N ALA A 188 21.44 -5.42 4.70
CA ALA A 188 21.44 -4.05 4.19
C ALA A 188 22.85 -3.60 3.76
N VAL A 189 23.87 -3.82 4.60
CA VAL A 189 25.26 -3.49 4.31
C VAL A 189 25.77 -4.18 3.06
N ARG A 190 25.52 -5.49 2.94
CA ARG A 190 25.96 -6.28 1.75
C ARG A 190 25.30 -5.81 0.46
N SER A 191 24.01 -5.47 0.51
CA SER A 191 23.26 -5.03 -0.67
C SER A 191 23.56 -3.57 -1.07
N ARG A 192 23.84 -2.69 -0.09
CA ARG A 192 23.94 -1.24 -0.29
C ARG A 192 25.36 -0.68 -0.23
N ARG A 193 26.28 -1.38 0.43
CA ARG A 193 27.68 -0.97 0.63
C ARG A 193 27.80 0.48 1.13
N PRO A 194 27.27 0.79 2.34
CA PRO A 194 27.23 2.14 2.87
C PRO A 194 28.64 2.69 3.04
N ARG A 195 28.81 4.01 2.86
CA ARG A 195 30.11 4.68 3.09
C ARG A 195 30.11 5.60 4.31
N LYS A 196 29.00 6.24 4.56
CA LYS A 196 28.72 7.06 5.75
C LYS A 196 27.20 7.18 5.85
N THR A 197 26.57 6.21 6.48
CA THR A 197 25.12 6.10 6.58
C THR A 197 24.70 6.22 8.02
N LEU A 198 23.81 7.17 8.34
CA LEU A 198 23.16 7.24 9.63
C LEU A 198 22.24 6.03 9.80
N ILE A 199 22.35 5.28 10.89
CA ILE A 199 21.40 4.22 11.24
C ILE A 199 20.67 4.57 12.53
N HIS A 200 19.39 4.86 12.42
CA HIS A 200 18.54 5.28 13.53
C HIS A 200 17.67 4.14 14.03
N SER A 201 17.62 3.96 15.35
CA SER A 201 16.82 2.94 16.04
C SER A 201 16.01 3.54 17.18
N ASP A 202 15.08 2.77 17.72
CA ASP A 202 14.52 3.02 19.04
C ASP A 202 15.56 2.76 20.13
N GLN A 203 15.16 2.98 21.41
CA GLN A 203 16.02 2.71 22.58
C GLN A 203 15.97 1.23 23.03
N GLY A 204 15.80 0.29 22.11
CA GLY A 204 15.86 -1.14 22.42
C GLY A 204 17.23 -1.56 22.94
N SER A 205 17.26 -2.49 23.89
CA SER A 205 18.52 -3.01 24.49
C SER A 205 19.47 -3.62 23.45
N GLN A 206 18.95 -4.04 22.31
CA GLN A 206 19.70 -4.61 21.19
C GLN A 206 20.66 -3.61 20.53
N TYR A 207 20.32 -2.32 20.56
CA TYR A 207 21.06 -1.22 19.92
C TYR A 207 22.02 -0.47 20.88
N GLY A 208 21.99 -0.77 22.19
CA GLY A 208 22.80 -0.10 23.20
C GLY A 208 24.12 -0.78 23.53
N SER A 209 24.50 -1.86 22.87
CA SER A 209 25.69 -2.66 23.23
C SER A 209 26.97 -2.16 22.55
N ASP A 210 28.14 -2.42 23.20
CA ASP A 210 29.44 -2.14 22.56
C ASP A 210 29.67 -2.96 21.29
N ALA A 211 29.09 -4.15 21.22
CA ALA A 211 29.11 -4.96 20.00
C ALA A 211 28.38 -4.28 18.84
N TRP A 212 27.23 -3.64 19.10
CA TRP A 212 26.51 -2.84 18.13
C TRP A 212 27.34 -1.64 17.64
N ARG A 213 27.95 -0.91 18.56
CA ARG A 213 28.81 0.25 18.21
C ARG A 213 30.00 -0.15 17.35
N ARG A 214 30.69 -1.25 17.70
CA ARG A 214 31.79 -1.81 16.90
C ARG A 214 31.30 -2.24 15.53
N PHE A 215 30.20 -2.99 15.45
CA PHE A 215 29.60 -3.40 14.19
C PHE A 215 29.28 -2.20 13.28
N CYS A 216 28.66 -1.15 13.81
CA CYS A 216 28.36 0.06 13.05
C CYS A 216 29.64 0.72 12.52
N LYS A 217 30.66 0.88 13.35
CA LYS A 217 31.95 1.45 12.95
C LYS A 217 32.62 0.65 11.84
N ASP A 218 32.66 -0.67 11.98
CA ASP A 218 33.31 -1.57 11.00
C ASP A 218 32.56 -1.59 9.65
N ASN A 219 31.29 -1.22 9.64
CA ASN A 219 30.45 -1.19 8.43
C ASN A 219 30.09 0.24 7.96
N HIS A 220 30.85 1.26 8.39
CA HIS A 220 30.67 2.66 7.98
C HIS A 220 29.27 3.22 8.29
N LEU A 221 28.66 2.76 9.40
CA LEU A 221 27.37 3.23 9.89
C LEU A 221 27.58 4.16 11.08
N GLU A 222 26.81 5.24 11.13
CA GLU A 222 26.78 6.17 12.26
C GLU A 222 25.51 5.92 13.08
N PRO A 223 25.62 5.36 14.31
CA PRO A 223 24.46 5.02 15.10
C PRO A 223 23.78 6.26 15.69
N SER A 224 22.45 6.28 15.65
CA SER A 224 21.57 7.28 16.22
C SER A 224 20.40 6.60 16.94
N MET A 225 19.94 7.14 18.06
CA MET A 225 18.80 6.59 18.80
C MET A 225 17.71 7.62 19.04
N SER A 226 16.47 7.16 19.03
CA SER A 226 15.30 7.96 19.41
C SER A 226 15.44 8.50 20.83
N ARG A 227 14.83 9.66 21.09
CA ARG A 227 14.69 10.17 22.47
C ARG A 227 13.79 9.25 23.27
N ARG A 228 14.02 9.20 24.58
CA ARG A 228 13.26 8.35 25.49
C ARG A 228 11.75 8.64 25.42
N ALA A 229 10.95 7.59 25.35
CA ALA A 229 9.49 7.65 25.29
C ALA A 229 8.93 8.51 24.13
N ASN A 230 9.70 8.71 23.04
CA ASN A 230 9.30 9.49 21.91
C ASN A 230 9.12 8.60 20.67
N CYS A 231 7.91 8.09 20.49
CA CYS A 231 7.52 7.27 19.33
C CYS A 231 7.63 8.02 17.99
N TRP A 232 7.55 9.34 17.99
CA TRP A 232 7.66 10.15 16.78
C TRP A 232 9.05 10.10 16.12
N ASP A 233 10.08 9.74 16.88
CA ASP A 233 11.45 9.70 16.38
C ASP A 233 11.69 8.47 15.46
N ASN A 234 10.83 7.43 15.50
CA ASN A 234 10.88 6.24 14.63
C ASN A 234 9.60 6.03 13.78
N ALA A 235 8.86 7.11 13.53
CA ALA A 235 7.54 7.06 12.89
C ALA A 235 7.53 6.37 11.51
N VAL A 236 8.66 6.37 10.78
CA VAL A 236 8.75 5.76 9.45
C VAL A 236 8.76 4.24 9.53
N ALA A 237 9.53 3.65 10.45
CA ALA A 237 9.50 2.20 10.69
C ALA A 237 8.15 1.74 11.25
N GLU A 238 7.55 2.52 12.17
CA GLU A 238 6.19 2.27 12.67
C GLU A 238 5.15 2.28 11.54
N SER A 239 5.28 3.19 10.58
CA SER A 239 4.40 3.26 9.40
C SER A 239 4.52 2.00 8.53
N PHE A 240 5.74 1.51 8.31
CA PHE A 240 5.96 0.25 7.61
C PHE A 240 5.30 -0.92 8.35
N PHE A 241 5.56 -1.08 9.65
CA PHE A 241 4.95 -2.17 10.42
C PHE A 241 3.43 -2.06 10.51
N SER A 242 2.89 -0.85 10.58
CA SER A 242 1.44 -0.64 10.49
C SER A 242 0.89 -1.16 9.16
N SER A 243 1.59 -0.90 8.05
CA SER A 243 1.21 -1.41 6.73
C SER A 243 1.31 -2.93 6.66
N LEU A 244 2.45 -3.51 7.02
CA LEU A 244 2.67 -4.95 7.05
C LEU A 244 1.60 -5.67 7.90
N LYS A 245 1.36 -5.18 9.11
CA LYS A 245 0.35 -5.75 10.02
C LYS A 245 -1.07 -5.67 9.43
N LYS A 246 -1.44 -4.55 8.85
CA LYS A 246 -2.79 -4.36 8.27
C LYS A 246 -3.00 -5.20 7.02
N GLU A 247 -1.98 -5.26 6.18
CA GLU A 247 -2.08 -5.78 4.82
C GLU A 247 -1.85 -7.30 4.78
N ARG A 248 -1.06 -7.87 5.71
CA ARG A 248 -0.69 -9.29 5.71
C ARG A 248 -0.95 -10.02 7.03
N ILE A 249 -0.47 -9.52 8.16
CA ILE A 249 -0.27 -10.31 9.39
C ILE A 249 -1.51 -10.33 10.28
N LYS A 250 -2.21 -9.21 10.46
CA LYS A 250 -3.16 -8.98 11.57
C LYS A 250 -4.35 -9.94 11.65
N LYS A 251 -4.73 -10.57 10.54
CA LYS A 251 -5.86 -11.49 10.48
C LYS A 251 -5.44 -12.96 10.46
N ARG A 252 -4.14 -13.25 10.67
CA ARG A 252 -3.59 -14.60 10.55
C ARG A 252 -2.83 -14.98 11.82
N ILE A 253 -2.99 -16.22 12.25
CA ILE A 253 -2.03 -16.92 13.09
C ILE A 253 -1.42 -17.96 12.17
N TYR A 254 -0.12 -17.84 11.92
CA TYR A 254 0.58 -18.76 11.01
C TYR A 254 0.74 -20.14 11.65
N VAL A 255 0.62 -21.18 10.85
CA VAL A 255 0.77 -22.58 11.33
C VAL A 255 2.16 -22.80 11.92
N ASN A 256 3.19 -22.28 11.26
CA ASN A 256 4.57 -22.36 11.70
C ASN A 256 5.36 -21.11 11.33
N ARG A 257 6.62 -21.03 11.77
CA ARG A 257 7.52 -19.91 11.53
C ARG A 257 7.97 -19.82 10.08
N ASP A 258 8.09 -20.95 9.38
CA ASP A 258 8.54 -21.00 7.98
C ASP A 258 7.49 -20.40 7.05
N VAL A 259 6.22 -20.75 7.25
CA VAL A 259 5.10 -20.14 6.52
C VAL A 259 5.02 -18.63 6.77
N ALA A 260 5.23 -18.20 8.01
CA ALA A 260 5.28 -16.77 8.34
C ALA A 260 6.46 -16.08 7.65
N THR A 261 7.62 -16.71 7.61
CA THR A 261 8.84 -16.20 6.98
C THR A 261 8.66 -16.04 5.46
N SER A 262 8.09 -17.06 4.81
CA SER A 262 7.78 -17.01 3.38
C SER A 262 6.80 -15.87 3.06
N ASP A 263 5.70 -15.74 3.82
CA ASP A 263 4.69 -14.67 3.60
C ASP A 263 5.27 -13.26 3.83
N ILE A 264 6.23 -13.10 4.75
CA ILE A 264 6.98 -11.85 4.97
C ILE A 264 7.89 -11.54 3.79
N SER A 265 8.63 -12.54 3.29
CA SER A 265 9.50 -12.40 2.12
C SER A 265 8.67 -11.98 0.89
N ASP A 266 7.57 -12.68 0.64
CA ASP A 266 6.65 -12.35 -0.45
C ASP A 266 6.09 -10.92 -0.33
N TYR A 267 5.78 -10.50 0.91
CA TYR A 267 5.30 -9.14 1.13
C TYR A 267 6.40 -8.10 0.91
N ILE A 268 7.59 -8.29 1.45
CA ILE A 268 8.68 -7.28 1.38
C ILE A 268 9.29 -7.27 -0.01
N ASP A 269 9.74 -8.43 -0.50
CA ASP A 269 10.55 -8.54 -1.70
C ASP A 269 9.69 -8.66 -2.97
N GLY A 270 8.50 -9.29 -2.87
CA GLY A 270 7.59 -9.48 -4.00
C GLY A 270 6.55 -8.35 -4.17
N PHE A 271 6.20 -7.62 -3.12
CA PHE A 271 5.14 -6.61 -3.21
C PHE A 271 5.53 -5.23 -2.70
N TYR A 272 6.03 -5.10 -1.45
CA TYR A 272 6.27 -3.80 -0.83
C TYR A 272 7.31 -2.98 -1.57
N ASN A 273 8.48 -3.56 -1.83
CA ASN A 273 9.56 -2.87 -2.53
C ASN A 273 9.25 -2.64 -4.02
N PRO A 274 8.85 -3.66 -4.82
CA PRO A 274 8.73 -3.48 -6.27
C PRO A 274 7.41 -2.85 -6.71
N THR A 275 6.32 -3.02 -5.95
CA THR A 275 4.98 -2.74 -6.49
C THR A 275 4.14 -1.80 -5.62
N ARG A 276 4.33 -1.86 -4.29
CA ARG A 276 3.43 -1.15 -3.38
C ARG A 276 3.59 0.36 -3.47
N ARG A 277 2.52 1.05 -3.87
CA ARG A 277 2.49 2.51 -4.01
C ARG A 277 2.53 3.23 -2.66
N HIS A 278 3.39 4.24 -2.59
CA HIS A 278 3.59 5.09 -1.42
C HIS A 278 3.16 6.53 -1.68
N SER A 279 2.27 7.06 -0.84
CA SER A 279 1.82 8.45 -0.95
C SER A 279 2.98 9.45 -0.76
N HIS A 280 3.94 9.13 0.11
CA HIS A 280 5.13 9.95 0.35
C HIS A 280 6.06 10.04 -0.86
N LEU A 281 6.04 9.03 -1.73
CA LEU A 281 6.86 8.95 -2.95
C LEU A 281 6.08 9.40 -4.21
N GLY A 282 5.01 10.16 -4.04
CA GLY A 282 4.20 10.58 -5.20
C GLY A 282 3.32 9.47 -5.79
N GLY A 283 3.13 8.36 -5.08
CA GLY A 283 2.27 7.26 -5.53
C GLY A 283 2.98 6.17 -6.33
N VAL A 284 4.30 6.17 -6.36
CA VAL A 284 5.13 5.11 -6.96
C VAL A 284 5.63 4.13 -5.89
N SER A 285 6.20 3.00 -6.32
CA SER A 285 6.84 2.03 -5.42
C SER A 285 8.25 2.50 -4.99
N PRO A 286 8.81 1.93 -3.91
CA PRO A 286 10.19 2.20 -3.49
C PRO A 286 11.22 1.95 -4.59
N ASP A 287 11.10 0.84 -5.34
CA ASP A 287 12.03 0.48 -6.39
C ASP A 287 11.93 1.42 -7.60
N GLU A 288 10.71 1.78 -8.02
CA GLU A 288 10.48 2.76 -9.08
C GLU A 288 11.01 4.13 -8.70
N PHE A 289 10.82 4.55 -7.44
CA PHE A 289 11.35 5.82 -6.96
C PHE A 289 12.88 5.85 -7.00
N GLU A 290 13.58 4.82 -6.55
CA GLU A 290 15.03 4.74 -6.64
C GLU A 290 15.53 4.67 -8.09
N ALA A 291 14.85 3.91 -8.96
CA ALA A 291 15.22 3.80 -10.38
C ALA A 291 15.15 5.16 -11.09
N ALA A 292 14.10 5.93 -10.83
CA ALA A 292 13.93 7.27 -11.39
C ALA A 292 15.06 8.24 -10.97
N HIS A 293 15.65 8.06 -9.78
CA HIS A 293 16.70 8.92 -9.25
C HIS A 293 18.13 8.43 -9.56
N ARG A 294 18.30 7.18 -10.02
CA ARG A 294 19.60 6.68 -10.51
C ARG A 294 19.96 7.21 -11.89
N HIS A 295 18.94 7.49 -12.72
CA HIS A 295 19.10 8.12 -14.02
C HIS A 295 18.38 9.47 -13.97
N PRO A 296 19.06 10.58 -13.60
CA PRO A 296 18.44 11.89 -13.80
C PRO A 296 18.11 11.98 -15.30
N ARG A 297 16.82 12.17 -15.61
CA ARG A 297 16.38 12.40 -16.99
C ARG A 297 17.26 13.53 -17.52
N SER A 298 18.15 13.21 -18.44
CA SER A 298 18.86 14.22 -19.25
C SER A 298 17.74 15.05 -19.89
N GLY A 299 17.66 16.31 -19.45
CA GLY A 299 16.61 17.23 -19.89
C GLY A 299 16.62 17.29 -21.40
N VAL A 300 15.49 17.00 -21.99
CA VAL A 300 15.19 17.46 -23.34
C VAL A 300 14.80 18.92 -23.17
N HIS A 301 15.70 19.78 -23.61
CA HIS A 301 15.43 21.21 -23.85
C HIS A 301 14.49 21.36 -25.05
#